data_b3606805825e483bbf704fa4d83bb3d0
#
_entry.id   b3606805825e483bbf704fa4d83bb3d0
#
_cell.length_a   1.000
_cell.length_b   1.000
_cell.length_c   1.000
_cell.angle_alpha   90.00
_cell.angle_beta   90.00
_cell.angle_gamma   90.00
#
_symmetry.space_group_name_H-M   'P 1'
#
loop_
_entity.id
_entity.type
_entity.pdbx_description
1 polymer ?
#
loop_
_entity_poly.entity_id
_entity_poly.type
_entity_poly.pdbx_seq_one_letter_code
_entity_poly.pdbx_strand_id
1 'polypeptide(L)'
;MKVDRSWLKAGLPAEEFAKLEETNTDKPKAQEFYGIQARNLAKMNAAGVRITMGTDGNRAWGPHEEMEDMVVAGMTPAQVLVSATRNGAALVKINDAGTLEAGKSADFIVLDANPLDDITNTRKISSVYLRGAAVDRSQPAR
;
A
#
# COMPACT_ATOMS: atom_id res chain seq x y z
N MET A 1 0.26 -13.21 -15.75
CA MET A 1 0.78 -13.83 -14.52
C MET A 1 -0.27 -13.67 -13.44
N LYS A 2 -0.52 -14.70 -12.62
CA LYS A 2 -1.40 -14.58 -11.45
C LYS A 2 -0.68 -13.78 -10.36
N VAL A 3 -1.44 -12.99 -9.60
CA VAL A 3 -0.91 -12.28 -8.43
C VAL A 3 -0.87 -13.24 -7.25
N ASP A 4 0.23 -13.30 -6.50
CA ASP A 4 0.29 -14.10 -5.27
C ASP A 4 -0.45 -13.36 -4.15
N ARG A 5 -1.57 -13.95 -3.75
CA ARG A 5 -2.45 -13.48 -2.66
C ARG A 5 -2.52 -14.46 -1.49
N SER A 6 -1.62 -15.44 -1.45
CA SER A 6 -1.61 -16.46 -0.40
C SER A 6 -1.54 -15.88 1.02
N TRP A 7 -0.91 -14.72 1.17
CA TRP A 7 -0.81 -13.97 2.42
C TRP A 7 -2.15 -13.46 2.98
N LEU A 8 -3.20 -13.35 2.15
CA LEU A 8 -4.55 -12.97 2.59
C LEU A 8 -5.33 -14.12 3.22
N LYS A 9 -4.89 -15.38 3.02
CA LYS A 9 -5.62 -16.58 3.44
C LYS A 9 -5.90 -16.62 4.94
N ALA A 10 -4.99 -16.10 5.76
CA ALA A 10 -5.15 -16.08 7.21
C ALA A 10 -6.06 -14.94 7.71
N GLY A 11 -6.27 -13.89 6.91
CA GLY A 11 -7.02 -12.69 7.29
C GLY A 11 -8.41 -12.55 6.66
N LEU A 12 -8.75 -13.41 5.68
CA LEU A 12 -10.05 -13.38 5.00
C LEU A 12 -10.88 -14.60 5.33
N PRO A 13 -12.23 -14.46 5.36
CA PRO A 13 -13.12 -15.63 5.36
C PRO A 13 -12.83 -16.56 4.18
N ALA A 14 -12.88 -17.87 4.41
CA ALA A 14 -12.51 -18.87 3.41
C ALA A 14 -13.27 -18.70 2.07
N GLU A 15 -14.56 -18.35 2.14
CA GLU A 15 -15.40 -18.11 0.97
C GLU A 15 -14.96 -16.87 0.18
N GLU A 16 -14.57 -15.78 0.86
CA GLU A 16 -14.07 -14.57 0.21
C GLU A 16 -12.71 -14.82 -0.45
N PHE A 17 -11.82 -15.55 0.22
CA PHE A 17 -10.53 -15.93 -0.34
C PHE A 17 -10.72 -16.83 -1.57
N ALA A 18 -11.63 -17.81 -1.56
CA ALA A 18 -11.91 -18.64 -2.71
C ALA A 18 -12.42 -17.82 -3.91
N LYS A 19 -13.37 -16.91 -3.71
CA LYS A 19 -13.86 -16.00 -4.77
C LYS A 19 -12.74 -15.12 -5.35
N LEU A 20 -11.83 -14.65 -4.49
CA LEU A 20 -10.68 -13.86 -4.90
C LEU A 20 -9.75 -14.68 -5.82
N GLU A 21 -9.50 -15.94 -5.47
CA GLU A 21 -8.65 -16.85 -6.26
C GLU A 21 -9.32 -17.26 -7.59
N GLU A 22 -10.64 -17.46 -7.63
CA GLU A 22 -11.38 -17.72 -8.88
C GLU A 22 -11.20 -16.60 -9.90
N THR A 23 -11.14 -15.34 -9.45
CA THR A 23 -10.96 -14.18 -10.32
C THR A 23 -9.49 -13.89 -10.64
N ASN A 24 -8.56 -14.56 -9.95
CA ASN A 24 -7.12 -14.41 -10.10
C ASN A 24 -6.61 -15.20 -11.33
N THR A 25 -7.01 -14.75 -12.52
CA THR A 25 -6.64 -15.38 -13.78
C THR A 25 -5.58 -14.59 -14.51
N ASP A 26 -4.82 -15.26 -15.37
CA ASP A 26 -3.89 -14.57 -16.26
C ASP A 26 -4.63 -13.72 -17.28
N LYS A 27 -4.32 -12.42 -17.30
CA LYS A 27 -4.96 -11.44 -18.19
C LYS A 27 -3.90 -10.70 -19.02
N PRO A 28 -3.41 -11.28 -20.13
CA PRO A 28 -2.30 -10.72 -20.90
C PRO A 28 -2.48 -9.26 -21.32
N LYS A 29 -3.69 -8.86 -21.76
CA LYS A 29 -3.97 -7.46 -22.10
C LYS A 29 -3.87 -6.51 -20.92
N ALA A 30 -4.31 -6.94 -19.73
CA ALA A 30 -4.18 -6.14 -18.51
C ALA A 30 -2.72 -6.01 -18.11
N GLN A 31 -1.91 -7.05 -18.29
CA GLN A 31 -0.47 -7.03 -18.04
C GLN A 31 0.27 -6.10 -19.00
N GLU A 32 -0.10 -6.09 -20.27
CA GLU A 32 0.45 -5.13 -21.25
C GLU A 32 0.15 -3.69 -20.85
N PHE A 33 -1.11 -3.41 -20.48
CA PHE A 33 -1.53 -2.09 -20.00
C PHE A 33 -0.80 -1.69 -18.72
N TYR A 34 -0.70 -2.59 -17.75
CA TYR A 34 0.08 -2.40 -16.54
C TYR A 34 1.55 -2.07 -16.85
N GLY A 35 2.17 -2.78 -17.78
CA GLY A 35 3.55 -2.51 -18.20
C GLY A 35 3.74 -1.11 -18.79
N ILE A 36 2.73 -0.55 -19.49
CA ILE A 36 2.76 0.84 -19.95
C ILE A 36 2.70 1.80 -18.76
N GLN A 37 1.79 1.58 -17.82
CA GLN A 37 1.65 2.41 -16.62
C GLN A 37 2.93 2.39 -15.77
N ALA A 38 3.50 1.20 -15.52
CA ALA A 38 4.74 1.04 -14.77
C ALA A 38 5.91 1.80 -15.40
N ARG A 39 6.09 1.72 -16.73
CA ARG A 39 7.12 2.48 -17.44
C ARG A 39 6.90 4.00 -17.35
N ASN A 40 5.66 4.45 -17.40
CA ASN A 40 5.33 5.87 -17.26
C ASN A 40 5.59 6.35 -15.84
N LEU A 41 5.21 5.58 -14.82
CA LEU A 41 5.50 5.86 -13.41
C LEU A 41 7.01 5.98 -13.18
N ALA A 42 7.82 5.03 -13.69
CA ALA A 42 9.27 5.07 -13.60
C ALA A 42 9.86 6.37 -14.21
N LYS A 43 9.37 6.78 -15.39
CA LYS A 43 9.81 8.02 -16.05
C LYS A 43 9.45 9.26 -15.24
N MET A 44 8.22 9.33 -14.72
CA MET A 44 7.78 10.46 -13.90
C MET A 44 8.58 10.55 -12.60
N ASN A 45 8.81 9.41 -11.94
CA ASN A 45 9.63 9.34 -10.73
C ASN A 45 11.07 9.80 -10.99
N ALA A 46 11.69 9.32 -12.07
CA ALA A 46 13.04 9.72 -12.49
C ALA A 46 13.13 11.22 -12.85
N ALA A 47 12.06 11.80 -13.36
CA ALA A 47 11.96 13.24 -13.66
C ALA A 47 11.66 14.11 -12.41
N GLY A 48 11.57 13.51 -11.21
CA GLY A 48 11.30 14.23 -9.97
C GLY A 48 9.85 14.69 -9.78
N VAL A 49 8.93 14.15 -10.58
CA VAL A 49 7.50 14.41 -10.38
C VAL A 49 7.04 13.86 -9.05
N ARG A 50 6.30 14.62 -8.27
CA ARG A 50 5.76 14.17 -7.00
C ARG A 50 4.67 13.12 -7.24
N ILE A 51 4.93 11.89 -6.83
CA ILE A 51 4.00 10.77 -6.94
C ILE A 51 3.20 10.65 -5.64
N THR A 52 1.90 10.36 -5.77
CA THR A 52 1.00 10.04 -4.67
C THR A 52 0.37 8.68 -4.96
N MET A 53 0.32 7.82 -3.96
CA MET A 53 -0.32 6.51 -4.07
C MET A 53 -1.85 6.64 -4.04
N GLY A 54 -2.53 5.85 -4.85
CA GLY A 54 -3.99 5.69 -4.85
C GLY A 54 -4.36 4.30 -5.37
N THR A 55 -5.33 3.65 -4.72
CA THR A 55 -5.70 2.24 -5.00
C THR A 55 -6.92 2.11 -5.91
N ASP A 56 -7.63 3.19 -6.19
CA ASP A 56 -8.88 3.22 -6.99
C ASP A 56 -9.92 2.17 -6.57
N GLY A 57 -9.85 1.69 -5.33
CA GLY A 57 -10.70 0.62 -4.82
C GLY A 57 -10.89 0.68 -3.31
N ASN A 58 -11.83 -0.13 -2.83
CA ASN A 58 -12.21 -0.23 -1.42
C ASN A 58 -11.72 -1.51 -0.72
N ARG A 59 -10.78 -2.24 -1.33
CA ARG A 59 -10.22 -3.45 -0.73
C ARG A 59 -9.21 -3.08 0.34
N ALA A 60 -9.37 -3.62 1.54
CA ALA A 60 -8.50 -3.33 2.68
C ALA A 60 -7.00 -3.64 2.42
N TRP A 61 -6.71 -4.60 1.56
CA TRP A 61 -5.35 -4.99 1.18
C TRP A 61 -4.79 -4.25 -0.05
N GLY A 62 -5.64 -3.49 -0.77
CA GLY A 62 -5.24 -2.76 -1.97
C GLY A 62 -4.00 -1.89 -1.78
N PRO A 63 -3.84 -1.14 -0.67
CA PRO A 63 -2.63 -0.36 -0.44
C PRO A 63 -1.34 -1.16 -0.44
N HIS A 64 -1.36 -2.41 0.04
CA HIS A 64 -0.17 -3.27 0.04
C HIS A 64 0.19 -3.78 -1.35
N GLU A 65 -0.81 -4.14 -2.17
CA GLU A 65 -0.60 -4.52 -3.58
C GLU A 65 -0.06 -3.32 -4.37
N GLU A 66 -0.64 -2.13 -4.20
CA GLU A 66 -0.20 -0.92 -4.89
C GLU A 66 1.24 -0.54 -4.53
N MET A 67 1.62 -0.60 -3.26
CA MET A 67 3.01 -0.33 -2.85
C MET A 67 4.00 -1.30 -3.49
N GLU A 68 3.64 -2.58 -3.59
CA GLU A 68 4.45 -3.61 -4.23
C GLU A 68 4.58 -3.33 -5.74
N ASP A 69 3.48 -3.02 -6.42
CA ASP A 69 3.44 -2.67 -7.83
C ASP A 69 4.28 -1.41 -8.13
N MET A 70 4.28 -0.41 -7.27
CA MET A 70 5.12 0.78 -7.40
C MET A 70 6.62 0.45 -7.30
N VAL A 71 7.00 -0.49 -6.42
CA VAL A 71 8.39 -0.97 -6.34
C VAL A 71 8.77 -1.76 -7.61
N VAL A 72 7.90 -2.65 -8.08
CA VAL A 72 8.09 -3.38 -9.34
C VAL A 72 8.21 -2.41 -10.53
N ALA A 73 7.51 -1.29 -10.50
CA ALA A 73 7.62 -0.22 -11.50
C ALA A 73 8.94 0.59 -11.41
N GLY A 74 9.79 0.33 -10.41
CA GLY A 74 11.14 0.92 -10.30
C GLY A 74 11.29 2.04 -9.27
N MET A 75 10.31 2.25 -8.40
CA MET A 75 10.47 3.13 -7.25
C MET A 75 11.19 2.39 -6.11
N THR A 76 11.97 3.10 -5.31
CA THR A 76 12.53 2.51 -4.09
C THR A 76 11.44 2.39 -3.01
N PRO A 77 11.53 1.42 -2.06
CA PRO A 77 10.59 1.31 -0.95
C PRO A 77 10.42 2.64 -0.18
N ALA A 78 11.49 3.39 0.03
CA ALA A 78 11.44 4.70 0.68
C ALA A 78 10.59 5.71 -0.12
N GLN A 79 10.73 5.76 -1.44
CA GLN A 79 9.91 6.64 -2.30
C GLN A 79 8.44 6.23 -2.26
N VAL A 80 8.15 4.93 -2.25
CA VAL A 80 6.80 4.39 -2.16
C VAL A 80 6.14 4.77 -0.83
N LEU A 81 6.84 4.59 0.30
CA LEU A 81 6.33 4.99 1.61
C LEU A 81 6.04 6.50 1.69
N VAL A 82 6.92 7.33 1.11
CA VAL A 82 6.69 8.78 1.02
C VAL A 82 5.46 9.10 0.16
N SER A 83 5.26 8.37 -0.95
CA SER A 83 4.07 8.53 -1.80
C SER A 83 2.78 8.16 -1.09
N ALA A 84 2.83 7.10 -0.27
CA ALA A 84 1.69 6.59 0.49
C ALA A 84 1.34 7.42 1.74
N THR A 85 2.24 8.30 2.21
CA THR A 85 2.09 9.06 3.45
C THR A 85 2.17 10.57 3.21
N ARG A 86 3.38 11.13 3.25
CA ARG A 86 3.62 12.58 3.16
C ARG A 86 3.01 13.20 1.91
N ASN A 87 3.20 12.56 0.75
CA ASN A 87 2.72 13.13 -0.50
C ASN A 87 1.19 13.07 -0.59
N GLY A 88 0.57 12.00 -0.06
CA GLY A 88 -0.88 11.88 0.04
C GLY A 88 -1.49 12.98 0.91
N ALA A 89 -0.97 13.19 2.12
CA ALA A 89 -1.40 14.27 3.00
C ALA A 89 -1.26 15.65 2.34
N ALA A 90 -0.13 15.90 1.68
CA ALA A 90 0.12 17.16 0.97
C ALA A 90 -0.87 17.38 -0.19
N LEU A 91 -1.22 16.35 -0.95
CA LEU A 91 -2.19 16.44 -2.05
C LEU A 91 -3.56 16.88 -1.57
N VAL A 92 -4.04 16.30 -0.46
CA VAL A 92 -5.34 16.65 0.12
C VAL A 92 -5.28 17.80 1.13
N LYS A 93 -4.11 18.47 1.24
CA LYS A 93 -3.87 19.65 2.10
C LYS A 93 -4.09 19.38 3.60
N ILE A 94 -3.80 18.18 4.07
CA ILE A 94 -3.74 17.85 5.49
C ILE A 94 -2.34 18.19 5.98
N ASN A 95 -2.21 19.19 6.88
CA ASN A 95 -0.92 19.72 7.30
C ASN A 95 -0.37 19.06 8.57
N ASP A 96 -1.23 18.42 9.35
CA ASP A 96 -0.93 17.80 10.64
C ASP A 96 -0.77 16.27 10.58
N ALA A 97 -0.72 15.67 9.37
CA ALA A 97 -0.53 14.24 9.16
C ALA A 97 0.51 13.94 8.07
N GLY A 98 0.76 12.65 7.83
CA GLY A 98 1.63 12.14 6.76
C GLY A 98 3.11 12.07 7.11
N THR A 99 3.54 12.61 8.25
CA THR A 99 4.90 12.50 8.79
C THR A 99 4.85 12.40 10.32
N LEU A 100 5.87 11.75 10.90
CA LEU A 100 6.06 11.69 12.36
C LEU A 100 6.97 12.86 12.79
N GLU A 101 6.34 13.97 13.18
CA GLU A 101 7.02 15.18 13.60
C GLU A 101 6.33 15.77 14.84
N ALA A 102 7.07 16.48 15.68
CA ALA A 102 6.49 17.16 16.84
C ALA A 102 5.40 18.16 16.40
N GLY A 103 4.26 18.11 17.07
CA GLY A 103 3.11 18.97 16.79
C GLY A 103 2.14 18.44 15.74
N LYS A 104 2.42 17.27 15.12
CA LYS A 104 1.51 16.60 14.20
C LYS A 104 0.68 15.52 14.91
N SER A 105 -0.37 15.07 14.23
CA SER A 105 -1.18 13.94 14.67
C SER A 105 -0.32 12.68 14.80
N ALA A 106 -0.46 11.98 15.91
CA ALA A 106 0.24 10.73 16.15
C ALA A 106 -0.51 9.54 15.50
N ASP A 107 -0.63 9.60 14.16
CA ASP A 107 -1.21 8.55 13.32
C ASP A 107 -0.09 7.73 12.71
N PHE A 108 0.13 6.52 13.18
CA PHE A 108 1.20 5.68 12.70
C PHE A 108 0.92 4.18 12.85
N ILE A 109 1.68 3.40 12.10
CA ILE A 109 1.66 1.94 12.12
C ILE A 109 3.03 1.45 12.58
N VAL A 110 3.06 0.48 13.50
CA VAL A 110 4.27 -0.26 13.89
C VAL A 110 4.30 -1.56 13.11
N LEU A 111 5.43 -1.84 12.49
CA LEU A 111 5.66 -3.05 11.68
C LEU A 111 6.67 -3.95 12.39
N ASP A 112 6.50 -5.27 12.27
CA ASP A 112 7.42 -6.29 12.83
C ASP A 112 8.68 -6.49 11.98
N ALA A 113 8.74 -5.90 10.78
CA ALA A 113 9.90 -5.96 9.90
C ALA A 113 10.07 -4.66 9.11
N ASN A 114 11.30 -4.38 8.69
CA ASN A 114 11.66 -3.15 8.01
C ASN A 114 11.11 -3.11 6.57
N PRO A 115 10.19 -2.19 6.23
CA PRO A 115 9.64 -2.06 4.89
C PRO A 115 10.63 -1.48 3.86
N LEU A 116 11.77 -0.94 4.31
CA LEU A 116 12.82 -0.44 3.41
C LEU A 116 13.65 -1.59 2.82
N ASP A 117 13.71 -2.73 3.51
CA ASP A 117 14.40 -3.93 3.03
C ASP A 117 13.51 -4.71 2.04
N ASP A 118 12.21 -4.77 2.33
CA ASP A 118 11.18 -5.40 1.50
C ASP A 118 9.84 -4.71 1.74
N ILE A 119 9.25 -4.13 0.70
CA ILE A 119 7.99 -3.39 0.81
C ILE A 119 6.83 -4.27 1.28
N THR A 120 6.88 -5.58 1.04
CA THR A 120 5.87 -6.54 1.53
C THR A 120 5.82 -6.62 3.06
N ASN A 121 6.85 -6.15 3.77
CA ASN A 121 6.87 -6.03 5.22
C ASN A 121 5.83 -5.03 5.76
N THR A 122 5.27 -4.16 4.92
CA THR A 122 4.10 -3.33 5.28
C THR A 122 2.89 -4.16 5.70
N ARG A 123 2.82 -5.44 5.32
CA ARG A 123 1.78 -6.40 5.71
C ARG A 123 1.93 -6.91 7.15
N LYS A 124 3.15 -6.78 7.73
CA LYS A 124 3.50 -7.28 9.08
C LYS A 124 3.19 -6.22 10.13
N ILE A 125 1.91 -5.89 10.28
CA ILE A 125 1.45 -4.84 11.18
C ILE A 125 1.36 -5.39 12.61
N SER A 126 2.21 -4.86 13.50
CA SER A 126 2.19 -5.13 14.94
C SER A 126 1.09 -4.32 15.63
N SER A 127 1.08 -3.01 15.44
CA SER A 127 0.08 -2.13 16.06
C SER A 127 -0.24 -0.92 15.18
N VAL A 128 -1.42 -0.35 15.41
CA VAL A 128 -1.90 0.86 14.73
C VAL A 128 -2.28 1.89 15.77
N TYR A 129 -1.89 3.12 15.55
CA TYR A 129 -2.22 4.26 16.42
C TYR A 129 -2.95 5.33 15.61
N LEU A 130 -4.03 5.85 16.17
CA LEU A 130 -4.79 6.97 15.64
C LEU A 130 -4.87 8.06 16.71
N ARG A 131 -4.32 9.23 16.40
CA ARG A 131 -4.21 10.37 17.33
C ARG A 131 -3.57 9.97 18.67
N GLY A 132 -2.56 9.10 18.61
CA GLY A 132 -1.85 8.60 19.78
C GLY A 132 -2.55 7.47 20.56
N ALA A 133 -3.78 7.13 20.23
CA ALA A 133 -4.50 6.02 20.85
C ALA A 133 -4.29 4.72 20.03
N ALA A 134 -4.00 3.62 20.73
CA ALA A 134 -3.89 2.32 20.09
C ALA A 134 -5.27 1.87 19.57
N VAL A 135 -5.30 1.39 18.34
CA VAL A 135 -6.52 0.85 17.71
C VAL A 135 -6.67 -0.63 18.09
N ASP A 136 -7.81 -1.00 18.64
CA ASP A 136 -8.14 -2.40 18.85
C ASP A 136 -8.45 -3.09 17.52
N ARG A 137 -7.58 -4.02 17.13
CA ARG A 137 -7.67 -4.79 15.89
C ARG A 137 -8.30 -6.17 16.07
N SER A 138 -8.74 -6.51 17.27
CA SER A 138 -9.42 -7.79 17.57
C SER A 138 -10.85 -7.83 17.02
N GLN A 139 -11.43 -6.67 16.75
CA GLN A 139 -12.78 -6.52 16.19
C GLN A 139 -12.69 -6.38 14.67
N PRO A 140 -13.49 -7.12 13.87
CA PRO A 140 -13.59 -6.85 12.44
C PRO A 140 -14.13 -5.44 12.20
N ALA A 141 -13.62 -4.76 11.18
CA ALA A 141 -14.18 -3.47 10.75
C ALA A 141 -15.67 -3.66 10.41
N ARG A 142 -16.51 -2.84 11.04
CA ARG A 142 -17.95 -2.81 10.76
C ARG A 142 -18.23 -2.00 9.51
#